data_cc45bbdcba1ed088763f2fe70a65e3df
#
_entry.id   cc45bbdcba1ed088763f2fe70a65e3df
#
_cell.length_a   1.000
_cell.length_b   1.000
_cell.length_c   1.000
_cell.angle_alpha   90.00
_cell.angle_beta   90.00
_cell.angle_gamma   90.00
#
_symmetry.space_group_name_H-M   'P 1'
#
loop_
_entity.id
_entity.type
_entity.pdbx_description
1 polymer ?
#
loop_
_entity_poly.entity_id
_entity_poly.type
_entity_poly.pdbx_seq_one_letter_code
_entity_poly.pdbx_strand_id
1 'polypeptide(L)'
;MFSYSHGKFNVEARNLTLKGEPGYHRISPWNRSIMRNIVRVSALSFLLFLPISSLAGVTGPCVSCHTMHNSQDNLWVADSGIPNPALLVTGCVGCHTGQNDGANDTPFVFSTTPPQYRATGTEADSNTLAGGNFYWVNNIGDRRGHNVYGISAPDQSLNIPPGNDGTFTSQLRCAGSMGCHGDQNFSEQISAVKGSHHYKDHTIWQDGTSLATSYRMLNTTQGMGDPDYEYRPTDQKHNKYYGIDRTSETETADGSISAQCARCHEYFHNGPATLVPGTTLGNGVWLRHPTDFDMTNAISSTEYQLYNNAATHGNNIYSVISPVATADVTTDLNTRVFTNLGNDALVMCLSCHRAHGSPYAGSLRWNYKAWPAAGYNGCAVCHTSKN
;
A
#
# COMPACT_ATOMS: atom_id res chain seq x y z
N MET A 1 10.40 -21.17 47.42
CA MET A 1 11.66 -21.27 48.17
C MET A 1 12.63 -22.10 47.36
N PHE A 2 13.32 -21.45 46.40
CA PHE A 2 14.47 -22.03 45.72
C PHE A 2 15.51 -20.92 45.49
N SER A 3 16.66 -21.15 46.10
CA SER A 3 17.83 -20.29 46.14
C SER A 3 18.67 -20.48 44.90
N TYR A 4 19.06 -19.41 44.20
CA TYR A 4 20.08 -19.46 43.15
C TYR A 4 21.39 -18.92 43.66
N SER A 5 22.40 -19.77 43.67
CA SER A 5 23.79 -19.55 44.04
C SER A 5 24.54 -18.76 42.97
N HIS A 6 25.23 -17.69 43.39
CA HIS A 6 26.15 -16.92 42.56
C HIS A 6 27.54 -17.62 42.51
N GLY A 7 27.95 -18.09 41.37
CA GLY A 7 29.33 -18.50 41.10
C GLY A 7 30.19 -17.31 40.68
N LYS A 8 31.17 -16.97 41.49
CA LYS A 8 32.23 -15.98 41.16
C LYS A 8 33.34 -16.70 40.36
N PHE A 9 33.61 -16.22 39.15
CA PHE A 9 34.83 -16.58 38.45
C PHE A 9 35.95 -15.60 38.81
N ASN A 10 37.01 -16.11 39.42
CA ASN A 10 38.28 -15.43 39.61
C ASN A 10 39.15 -15.66 38.40
N VAL A 11 39.62 -14.58 37.77
CA VAL A 11 40.64 -14.60 36.73
C VAL A 11 41.96 -14.14 37.38
N GLU A 12 42.90 -15.08 37.56
CA GLU A 12 44.27 -14.77 37.95
C GLU A 12 45.05 -14.14 36.78
N ALA A 13 45.52 -12.95 36.95
CA ALA A 13 46.45 -12.29 36.05
C ALA A 13 47.87 -12.77 36.31
N ARG A 14 48.46 -13.54 35.39
CA ARG A 14 49.89 -13.86 35.40
C ARG A 14 50.68 -12.73 34.76
N ASN A 15 51.52 -12.07 35.53
CA ASN A 15 52.52 -11.11 35.09
C ASN A 15 53.65 -11.86 34.32
N LEU A 16 53.75 -11.62 33.02
CA LEU A 16 54.90 -11.97 32.20
C LEU A 16 55.72 -10.70 31.94
N THR A 17 56.80 -10.54 32.66
CA THR A 17 57.83 -9.52 32.40
C THR A 17 58.75 -9.98 31.27
N LEU A 18 58.60 -9.39 30.08
CA LEU A 18 59.54 -9.51 28.98
C LEU A 18 60.50 -8.31 29.04
N LYS A 19 61.75 -8.57 29.45
CA LYS A 19 62.90 -7.67 29.18
C LYS A 19 63.27 -7.80 27.72
N GLY A 20 63.06 -6.75 26.92
CA GLY A 20 63.54 -6.65 25.53
C GLY A 20 64.00 -5.21 25.28
N GLU A 21 65.23 -5.05 24.84
CA GLU A 21 65.85 -3.76 24.55
C GLU A 21 65.15 -3.00 23.41
N PRO A 22 65.21 -1.66 23.33
CA PRO A 22 64.53 -0.87 22.28
C PRO A 22 65.39 -0.84 21.03
N GLY A 23 65.11 -1.80 20.10
CA GLY A 23 65.58 -1.71 18.74
C GLY A 23 64.76 -0.71 17.94
N TYR A 24 65.28 0.48 17.68
CA TYR A 24 64.71 1.44 16.75
C TYR A 24 64.80 0.90 15.32
N HIS A 25 63.75 0.22 14.83
CA HIS A 25 63.59 -0.03 13.40
C HIS A 25 63.14 1.25 12.70
N ARG A 26 64.04 1.90 11.97
CA ARG A 26 63.72 2.97 11.03
C ARG A 26 62.80 2.39 9.95
N ILE A 27 61.52 2.76 10.02
CA ILE A 27 60.58 2.47 8.93
C ILE A 27 61.03 3.26 7.71
N SER A 28 61.27 2.56 6.59
CA SER A 28 61.76 3.17 5.34
C SER A 28 60.72 4.16 4.78
N PRO A 29 61.13 5.20 4.06
CA PRO A 29 60.18 6.19 3.48
C PRO A 29 59.13 5.56 2.56
N TRP A 30 59.43 4.41 1.98
CA TRP A 30 58.53 3.67 1.10
C TRP A 30 57.26 3.14 1.85
N ASN A 31 57.40 2.65 3.06
CA ASN A 31 56.27 2.13 3.82
C ASN A 31 55.29 3.23 4.27
N ARG A 32 55.76 4.47 4.44
CA ARG A 32 54.90 5.59 4.79
C ARG A 32 53.99 6.02 3.63
N SER A 33 54.47 5.92 2.39
CA SER A 33 53.70 6.26 1.20
C SER A 33 52.61 5.24 0.94
N ILE A 34 52.92 3.94 1.08
CA ILE A 34 51.93 2.85 0.90
C ILE A 34 50.84 2.92 1.97
N MET A 35 51.18 3.11 3.23
CA MET A 35 50.20 3.23 4.31
C MET A 35 49.30 4.45 4.15
N ARG A 36 49.85 5.61 3.72
CA ARG A 36 49.01 6.81 3.45
C ARG A 36 48.04 6.60 2.29
N ASN A 37 48.42 5.84 1.27
CA ASN A 37 47.57 5.53 0.13
C ASN A 37 46.48 4.49 0.48
N ILE A 38 46.82 3.47 1.28
CA ILE A 38 45.87 2.48 1.77
C ILE A 38 44.81 3.17 2.64
N VAL A 39 45.19 4.03 3.57
CA VAL A 39 44.23 4.78 4.43
C VAL A 39 43.37 5.73 3.59
N ARG A 40 43.92 6.38 2.55
CA ARG A 40 43.15 7.24 1.66
C ARG A 40 42.18 6.46 0.78
N VAL A 41 42.55 5.31 0.25
CA VAL A 41 41.65 4.45 -0.54
C VAL A 41 40.56 3.84 0.34
N SER A 42 40.92 3.38 1.55
CA SER A 42 39.93 2.86 2.51
C SER A 42 38.95 3.94 2.99
N ALA A 43 39.40 5.17 3.23
CA ALA A 43 38.50 6.28 3.60
C ALA A 43 37.60 6.71 2.44
N LEU A 44 38.11 6.70 1.20
CA LEU A 44 37.29 7.02 0.02
C LEU A 44 36.27 5.91 -0.29
N SER A 45 36.66 4.62 -0.09
CA SER A 45 35.73 3.50 -0.23
C SER A 45 34.63 3.51 0.85
N PHE A 46 34.94 3.93 2.07
CA PHE A 46 33.95 4.03 3.14
C PHE A 46 32.95 5.18 2.93
N LEU A 47 33.37 6.26 2.28
CA LEU A 47 32.46 7.36 1.90
C LEU A 47 31.51 6.98 0.75
N LEU A 48 31.88 6.01 -0.10
CA LEU A 48 31.05 5.53 -1.21
C LEU A 48 29.97 4.51 -0.77
N PHE A 49 30.07 3.98 0.46
CA PHE A 49 29.12 3.04 1.06
C PHE A 49 28.30 3.63 2.21
N LEU A 50 28.28 4.96 2.37
CA LEU A 50 27.26 5.56 3.22
C LEU A 50 25.91 5.27 2.54
N PRO A 51 24.97 4.58 3.20
CA PRO A 51 23.64 4.44 2.65
C PRO A 51 23.12 5.86 2.41
N ILE A 52 22.87 6.20 1.17
CA ILE A 52 22.07 7.36 0.83
C ILE A 52 20.71 7.00 1.41
N SER A 53 20.41 7.52 2.61
CA SER A 53 19.07 7.44 3.15
C SER A 53 18.19 8.12 2.12
N SER A 54 17.49 7.35 1.32
CA SER A 54 16.46 7.87 0.44
C SER A 54 15.45 8.56 1.37
N LEU A 55 15.41 9.86 1.33
CA LEU A 55 14.41 10.64 2.03
C LEU A 55 13.10 10.45 1.26
N ALA A 56 12.46 9.30 1.43
CA ALA A 56 11.15 9.07 0.87
C ALA A 56 10.13 9.82 1.74
N GLY A 57 9.74 10.94 1.28
CA GLY A 57 8.76 11.84 1.89
C GLY A 57 8.53 12.99 0.92
N VAL A 58 7.62 13.87 1.23
CA VAL A 58 7.43 15.07 0.42
C VAL A 58 8.75 15.84 0.36
N THR A 59 9.31 15.98 -0.83
CA THR A 59 10.55 16.68 -1.12
C THR A 59 10.25 17.96 -1.89
N GLY A 60 11.14 18.95 -1.79
CA GLY A 60 11.00 20.21 -2.50
C GLY A 60 10.81 21.42 -1.56
N PRO A 61 10.72 22.64 -2.13
CA PRO A 61 10.56 23.85 -1.34
C PRO A 61 9.18 23.91 -0.68
N CYS A 62 9.13 24.41 0.56
CA CYS A 62 7.89 24.53 1.34
C CYS A 62 6.79 25.30 0.58
N VAL A 63 7.16 26.27 -0.24
CA VAL A 63 6.25 27.10 -1.03
C VAL A 63 5.48 26.31 -2.09
N SER A 64 5.93 25.13 -2.48
CA SER A 64 5.20 24.27 -3.42
C SER A 64 3.90 23.72 -2.82
N CYS A 65 3.83 23.64 -1.51
CA CYS A 65 2.67 23.10 -0.77
C CYS A 65 2.05 24.10 0.19
N HIS A 66 2.84 25.04 0.74
CA HIS A 66 2.38 25.95 1.78
C HIS A 66 2.53 27.42 1.37
N THR A 67 1.60 28.23 1.84
CA THR A 67 1.71 29.69 1.81
C THR A 67 2.15 30.20 3.18
N MET A 68 2.69 31.42 3.25
CA MET A 68 2.98 32.07 4.54
C MET A 68 1.76 32.80 5.12
N HIS A 69 0.96 33.42 4.25
CA HIS A 69 -0.11 34.35 4.65
C HIS A 69 -1.40 34.16 3.84
N ASN A 70 -1.69 32.94 3.39
CA ASN A 70 -2.79 32.66 2.46
C ASN A 70 -2.65 33.45 1.13
N SER A 71 -1.44 33.80 0.74
CA SER A 71 -1.17 34.48 -0.52
C SER A 71 0.06 33.90 -1.19
N GLN A 72 0.06 33.89 -2.51
CA GLN A 72 1.17 33.50 -3.37
C GLN A 72 1.16 34.38 -4.60
N ASP A 73 2.32 34.89 -5.03
CA ASP A 73 2.48 35.74 -6.22
C ASP A 73 1.53 36.97 -6.24
N ASN A 74 1.33 37.56 -5.06
CA ASN A 74 0.40 38.71 -4.82
C ASN A 74 -1.09 38.37 -5.01
N LEU A 75 -1.48 37.09 -5.05
CA LEU A 75 -2.86 36.65 -5.13
C LEU A 75 -3.26 35.91 -3.87
N TRP A 76 -4.53 36.01 -3.50
CA TRP A 76 -5.11 35.16 -2.46
C TRP A 76 -5.18 33.70 -2.93
N VAL A 77 -4.80 32.76 -2.05
CA VAL A 77 -4.86 31.32 -2.35
C VAL A 77 -6.25 30.76 -2.08
N ALA A 78 -6.90 31.20 -1.01
CA ALA A 78 -8.28 30.83 -0.71
C ALA A 78 -9.18 32.05 -0.81
N ASP A 79 -10.09 32.08 -1.78
CA ASP A 79 -11.02 33.17 -2.06
C ASP A 79 -12.11 33.34 -0.97
N SER A 80 -12.30 32.35 -0.11
CA SER A 80 -13.29 32.37 0.95
C SER A 80 -12.98 33.32 2.12
N GLY A 81 -11.83 33.97 2.10
CA GLY A 81 -11.34 34.77 3.22
C GLY A 81 -10.83 33.95 4.41
N ILE A 82 -10.95 32.61 4.36
CA ILE A 82 -10.45 31.68 5.36
C ILE A 82 -9.29 30.90 4.73
N PRO A 83 -8.08 30.95 5.31
CA PRO A 83 -6.95 30.18 4.81
C PRO A 83 -7.25 28.68 4.79
N ASN A 84 -6.71 27.99 3.79
CA ASN A 84 -6.74 26.52 3.81
C ASN A 84 -6.04 25.98 5.09
N PRO A 85 -6.52 24.86 5.65
CA PRO A 85 -5.86 24.23 6.80
C PRO A 85 -4.36 24.00 6.54
N ALA A 86 -3.54 24.18 7.56
CA ALA A 86 -2.07 24.13 7.46
C ALA A 86 -1.47 25.11 6.43
N LEU A 87 -2.20 26.16 6.03
CA LEU A 87 -1.80 27.11 5.00
C LEU A 87 -1.43 26.45 3.66
N LEU A 88 -2.10 25.36 3.30
CA LEU A 88 -1.85 24.68 2.04
C LEU A 88 -2.31 25.54 0.86
N VAL A 89 -1.60 25.44 -0.25
CA VAL A 89 -1.96 26.10 -1.52
C VAL A 89 -3.28 25.57 -2.09
N THR A 90 -3.61 24.30 -1.79
CA THR A 90 -4.86 23.67 -2.21
C THR A 90 -5.15 22.43 -1.34
N GLY A 91 -6.31 21.78 -1.54
CA GLY A 91 -6.68 20.54 -0.88
C GLY A 91 -6.20 19.29 -1.61
N CYS A 92 -6.65 18.11 -1.14
CA CYS A 92 -6.25 16.81 -1.66
C CYS A 92 -6.38 16.72 -3.19
N VAL A 93 -7.55 17.09 -3.73
CA VAL A 93 -7.82 16.99 -5.17
C VAL A 93 -6.92 17.91 -5.99
N GLY A 94 -6.62 19.12 -5.51
CA GLY A 94 -5.77 20.04 -6.24
C GLY A 94 -4.33 19.57 -6.39
N CYS A 95 -3.79 18.83 -5.38
CA CYS A 95 -2.45 18.26 -5.45
C CYS A 95 -2.42 16.90 -6.17
N HIS A 96 -3.46 16.08 -6.02
CA HIS A 96 -3.48 14.71 -6.54
C HIS A 96 -4.22 14.57 -7.88
N THR A 97 -4.40 15.68 -8.61
CA THR A 97 -4.95 15.72 -9.98
C THR A 97 -3.86 15.89 -11.00
N GLY A 98 -3.78 14.98 -11.95
CA GLY A 98 -2.77 15.01 -13.04
C GLY A 98 -2.67 13.67 -13.73
N GLN A 99 -1.57 13.48 -14.45
CA GLN A 99 -1.25 12.23 -15.12
C GLN A 99 0.07 11.67 -14.59
N ASN A 100 0.08 10.38 -14.28
CA ASN A 100 1.29 9.69 -13.86
C ASN A 100 2.17 9.40 -15.08
N ASP A 101 3.44 9.73 -14.99
CA ASP A 101 4.44 9.48 -16.04
C ASP A 101 5.65 8.66 -15.54
N GLY A 102 5.65 8.29 -14.24
CA GLY A 102 6.73 7.56 -13.60
C GLY A 102 7.88 8.42 -13.13
N ALA A 103 7.82 9.74 -13.36
CA ALA A 103 8.83 10.69 -12.89
C ALA A 103 8.33 11.55 -11.71
N ASN A 104 7.05 11.45 -11.39
CA ASN A 104 6.42 12.27 -10.35
C ASN A 104 6.44 11.59 -8.99
N ASP A 105 6.94 12.28 -7.98
CA ASP A 105 6.83 11.87 -6.58
C ASP A 105 5.39 12.01 -6.04
N THR A 106 4.53 12.75 -6.74
CA THR A 106 3.12 12.93 -6.37
C THR A 106 2.25 11.91 -7.08
N PRO A 107 1.51 11.04 -6.35
CA PRO A 107 0.57 10.10 -6.96
C PRO A 107 -0.68 10.83 -7.45
N PHE A 108 -0.91 10.87 -8.75
CA PHE A 108 -2.13 11.41 -9.32
C PHE A 108 -3.22 10.34 -9.37
N VAL A 109 -4.23 10.50 -8.54
CA VAL A 109 -5.37 9.58 -8.40
C VAL A 109 -6.62 10.04 -9.13
N PHE A 110 -6.61 11.27 -9.63
CA PHE A 110 -7.64 11.83 -10.50
C PHE A 110 -7.00 12.45 -11.73
N SER A 111 -7.56 12.18 -12.90
CA SER A 111 -7.13 12.79 -14.17
C SER A 111 -8.33 13.37 -14.91
N THR A 112 -8.12 14.45 -15.65
CA THR A 112 -9.17 15.10 -16.45
C THR A 112 -9.35 14.43 -17.81
N THR A 113 -8.43 13.58 -18.20
CA THR A 113 -8.49 12.77 -19.43
C THR A 113 -8.44 11.28 -19.07
N PRO A 114 -8.96 10.38 -19.93
CA PRO A 114 -8.95 8.95 -19.64
C PRO A 114 -7.53 8.44 -19.38
N PRO A 115 -7.24 7.89 -18.20
CA PRO A 115 -5.95 7.27 -17.95
C PRO A 115 -5.85 5.95 -18.72
N GLN A 116 -4.64 5.57 -19.10
CA GLN A 116 -4.36 4.23 -19.59
C GLN A 116 -4.57 3.23 -18.47
N TYR A 117 -5.34 2.21 -18.74
CA TYR A 117 -5.74 1.23 -17.75
C TYR A 117 -5.34 -0.17 -18.19
N ARG A 118 -4.78 -0.87 -17.28
CA ARG A 118 -4.28 -2.21 -17.40
C ARG A 118 -5.37 -3.23 -17.06
N ALA A 119 -5.73 -4.07 -18.03
CA ALA A 119 -6.74 -5.11 -17.83
C ALA A 119 -6.35 -6.47 -18.43
N THR A 120 -5.19 -6.55 -19.09
CA THR A 120 -4.83 -7.73 -19.90
C THR A 120 -3.51 -8.39 -19.49
N GLY A 121 -2.87 -7.95 -18.42
CA GLY A 121 -1.57 -8.49 -17.99
C GLY A 121 -0.36 -7.93 -18.74
N THR A 122 -0.58 -7.21 -19.84
CA THR A 122 0.49 -6.49 -20.56
C THR A 122 0.52 -5.04 -20.11
N GLU A 123 1.40 -4.73 -19.24
CA GLU A 123 1.32 -3.58 -18.38
C GLU A 123 2.11 -2.36 -18.85
N ALA A 124 2.79 -2.47 -20.00
CA ALA A 124 3.71 -1.46 -20.49
C ALA A 124 3.08 -0.05 -20.66
N ASP A 125 1.77 0.01 -20.89
CA ASP A 125 1.08 1.26 -21.25
C ASP A 125 0.24 1.87 -20.14
N SER A 126 0.19 1.26 -18.94
CA SER A 126 -0.64 1.78 -17.87
C SER A 126 0.00 2.98 -17.19
N ASN A 127 -0.77 4.05 -16.98
CA ASN A 127 -0.45 5.15 -16.07
C ASN A 127 -1.44 5.23 -14.89
N THR A 128 -2.17 4.16 -14.63
CA THR A 128 -3.07 4.01 -13.51
C THR A 128 -2.32 3.39 -12.33
N LEU A 129 -2.39 4.02 -11.15
CA LEU A 129 -1.75 3.54 -9.94
C LEU A 129 -2.54 2.39 -9.27
N ALA A 130 -1.99 1.83 -8.18
CA ALA A 130 -2.56 0.68 -7.47
C ALA A 130 -4.06 0.81 -7.16
N GLY A 131 -4.47 1.95 -6.62
CA GLY A 131 -5.88 2.22 -6.25
C GLY A 131 -6.81 2.46 -7.41
N GLY A 132 -6.30 2.62 -8.63
CA GLY A 132 -7.10 3.06 -9.76
C GLY A 132 -7.15 4.58 -9.92
N ASN A 133 -8.18 5.07 -10.61
CA ASN A 133 -8.32 6.49 -10.90
C ASN A 133 -9.79 6.93 -10.84
N PHE A 134 -10.07 8.03 -10.17
CA PHE A 134 -11.40 8.60 -10.02
C PHE A 134 -11.99 9.15 -11.33
N TYR A 135 -11.20 9.25 -12.41
CA TYR A 135 -11.73 9.60 -13.72
C TYR A 135 -12.96 8.77 -14.09
N TRP A 136 -12.92 7.47 -13.78
CA TRP A 136 -13.94 6.52 -14.20
C TRP A 136 -15.28 6.77 -13.52
N VAL A 137 -15.29 7.04 -12.22
CA VAL A 137 -16.52 7.37 -11.50
C VAL A 137 -17.05 8.74 -11.90
N ASN A 138 -16.16 9.71 -12.08
CA ASN A 138 -16.56 11.07 -12.44
C ASN A 138 -17.14 11.19 -13.87
N ASN A 139 -16.61 10.42 -14.82
CA ASN A 139 -16.95 10.59 -16.24
C ASN A 139 -17.80 9.46 -16.83
N ILE A 140 -17.81 8.27 -16.21
CA ILE A 140 -18.53 7.09 -16.73
C ILE A 140 -19.71 6.71 -15.86
N GLY A 141 -19.62 6.91 -14.53
CA GLY A 141 -20.74 6.75 -13.60
C GLY A 141 -20.43 6.00 -12.32
N ASP A 142 -21.37 6.07 -11.40
CA ASP A 142 -21.27 5.67 -9.98
C ASP A 142 -20.71 4.27 -9.74
N ARG A 143 -21.03 3.33 -10.59
CA ARG A 143 -20.56 1.93 -10.47
C ARG A 143 -19.08 1.71 -10.78
N ARG A 144 -18.33 2.76 -11.11
CA ARG A 144 -16.92 2.68 -11.54
C ARG A 144 -15.92 2.94 -10.43
N GLY A 145 -16.37 3.40 -9.28
CA GLY A 145 -15.51 3.77 -8.16
C GLY A 145 -16.30 4.35 -7.01
N HIS A 146 -15.60 5.03 -6.11
CA HIS A 146 -16.21 5.75 -5.01
C HIS A 146 -16.49 7.22 -5.38
N ASN A 147 -17.70 7.69 -5.08
CA ASN A 147 -18.12 9.07 -5.32
C ASN A 147 -17.59 9.99 -4.22
N VAL A 148 -16.38 10.53 -4.44
CA VAL A 148 -15.68 11.36 -3.46
C VAL A 148 -15.98 12.83 -3.66
N TYR A 149 -16.22 13.54 -2.56
CA TYR A 149 -16.42 14.99 -2.55
C TYR A 149 -15.27 15.74 -3.20
N GLY A 150 -15.59 16.70 -4.05
CA GLY A 150 -14.62 17.46 -4.83
C GLY A 150 -14.20 16.81 -6.15
N ILE A 151 -14.62 15.56 -6.40
CA ILE A 151 -14.35 14.86 -7.67
C ILE A 151 -15.64 14.54 -8.41
N SER A 152 -16.60 13.88 -7.75
CA SER A 152 -17.87 13.48 -8.37
C SER A 152 -19.06 13.87 -7.49
N ALA A 153 -20.26 13.90 -8.07
CA ALA A 153 -21.49 14.02 -7.30
C ALA A 153 -21.70 12.80 -6.39
N PRO A 154 -22.50 12.91 -5.32
CA PRO A 154 -22.91 11.75 -4.53
C PRO A 154 -23.54 10.68 -5.42
N ASP A 155 -23.35 9.40 -5.06
CA ASP A 155 -24.01 8.28 -5.74
C ASP A 155 -25.53 8.46 -5.70
N GLN A 156 -26.15 8.42 -6.86
CA GLN A 156 -27.61 8.61 -6.99
C GLN A 156 -28.39 7.31 -6.77
N SER A 157 -27.72 6.18 -6.75
CA SER A 157 -28.32 4.84 -6.62
C SER A 157 -28.12 4.23 -5.24
N LEU A 158 -27.02 4.55 -4.58
CA LEU A 158 -26.62 3.97 -3.31
C LEU A 158 -26.35 5.08 -2.28
N ASN A 159 -27.19 5.14 -1.27
CA ASN A 159 -27.01 6.04 -0.13
C ASN A 159 -26.35 5.34 1.08
N ILE A 160 -26.17 4.04 1.00
CA ILE A 160 -25.49 3.19 1.99
C ILE A 160 -24.48 2.33 1.24
N PRO A 161 -23.22 2.19 1.72
CA PRO A 161 -22.26 1.28 1.14
C PRO A 161 -22.81 -0.16 1.08
N PRO A 162 -22.64 -0.89 -0.04
CA PRO A 162 -23.03 -2.29 -0.09
C PRO A 162 -22.38 -3.10 1.05
N GLY A 163 -23.18 -3.93 1.71
CA GLY A 163 -22.71 -4.71 2.84
C GLY A 163 -22.61 -3.93 4.17
N ASN A 164 -23.35 -2.85 4.28
CA ASN A 164 -23.52 -2.09 5.53
C ASN A 164 -24.99 -1.79 5.74
N ASP A 165 -25.40 -1.65 7.00
CA ASP A 165 -26.77 -1.26 7.40
C ASP A 165 -26.81 0.07 8.16
N GLY A 166 -25.66 0.72 8.31
CA GLY A 166 -25.50 2.00 8.98
C GLY A 166 -26.04 3.18 8.18
N THR A 167 -26.18 4.32 8.83
CA THR A 167 -26.59 5.56 8.19
C THR A 167 -25.36 6.39 7.82
N PHE A 168 -25.23 6.72 6.55
CA PHE A 168 -24.19 7.62 6.04
C PHE A 168 -24.82 9.00 5.79
N THR A 169 -24.39 10.01 6.55
CA THR A 169 -25.01 11.34 6.55
C THR A 169 -24.30 12.32 5.64
N SER A 170 -23.17 11.96 5.09
CA SER A 170 -22.34 12.82 4.22
C SER A 170 -21.67 12.01 3.14
N GLN A 171 -21.35 12.71 2.05
CA GLN A 171 -20.58 12.13 0.95
C GLN A 171 -19.19 11.71 1.40
N LEU A 172 -18.69 10.62 0.83
CA LEU A 172 -17.34 10.11 1.03
C LEU A 172 -16.30 11.21 0.73
N ARG A 173 -15.23 11.23 1.51
CA ARG A 173 -14.07 12.13 1.38
C ARG A 173 -12.79 11.32 1.23
N CYS A 174 -11.70 11.99 0.87
CA CYS A 174 -10.39 11.33 0.80
C CYS A 174 -9.93 10.87 2.18
N ALA A 175 -10.08 11.71 3.20
CA ALA A 175 -9.56 11.48 4.53
C ALA A 175 -10.57 11.84 5.65
N GLY A 176 -10.29 11.37 6.86
CA GLY A 176 -11.05 11.68 8.07
C GLY A 176 -12.23 10.76 8.30
N SER A 177 -13.18 11.20 9.12
CA SER A 177 -14.31 10.38 9.60
C SER A 177 -15.19 9.79 8.49
N MET A 178 -15.26 10.47 7.35
CA MET A 178 -15.97 10.02 6.16
C MET A 178 -15.01 9.68 5.02
N GLY A 179 -13.78 9.24 5.32
CA GLY A 179 -12.76 8.93 4.34
C GLY A 179 -11.98 7.67 4.67
N CYS A 180 -11.12 7.27 3.72
CA CYS A 180 -10.26 6.10 3.88
C CYS A 180 -8.91 6.48 4.49
N HIS A 181 -8.33 7.62 4.07
CA HIS A 181 -7.02 8.05 4.55
C HIS A 181 -7.11 8.82 5.86
N GLY A 182 -6.02 8.84 6.60
CA GLY A 182 -5.88 9.63 7.81
C GLY A 182 -6.56 9.05 9.04
N ASP A 183 -6.55 9.81 10.11
CA ASP A 183 -7.22 9.47 11.37
C ASP A 183 -8.71 9.84 11.29
N GLN A 184 -9.56 8.86 11.50
CA GLN A 184 -11.01 8.98 11.38
C GLN A 184 -11.67 9.72 12.55
N ASN A 185 -10.92 10.04 13.58
CA ASN A 185 -11.42 10.91 14.66
C ASN A 185 -11.55 12.38 14.24
N PHE A 186 -10.98 12.75 13.10
CA PHE A 186 -11.08 14.10 12.55
C PHE A 186 -12.11 14.17 11.41
N SER A 187 -12.99 15.16 11.47
CA SER A 187 -13.93 15.44 10.37
C SER A 187 -13.30 16.25 9.25
N GLU A 188 -12.27 17.03 9.54
CA GLU A 188 -11.52 17.86 8.59
C GLU A 188 -10.36 17.04 8.01
N GLN A 189 -10.29 16.96 6.66
CA GLN A 189 -9.41 16.04 5.95
C GLN A 189 -7.91 16.32 6.17
N ILE A 190 -7.50 17.58 6.20
CA ILE A 190 -6.09 17.95 6.38
C ILE A 190 -5.64 17.66 7.81
N SER A 191 -6.53 17.90 8.78
CA SER A 191 -6.27 17.53 10.17
C SER A 191 -6.13 16.01 10.34
N ALA A 192 -6.92 15.24 9.61
CA ALA A 192 -6.88 13.79 9.63
C ALA A 192 -5.54 13.22 9.12
N VAL A 193 -4.88 13.89 8.17
CA VAL A 193 -3.58 13.45 7.61
C VAL A 193 -2.39 14.25 8.16
N LYS A 194 -2.57 15.01 9.23
CA LYS A 194 -1.55 15.88 9.79
C LYS A 194 -0.25 15.13 10.08
N GLY A 195 0.85 15.64 9.54
CA GLY A 195 2.20 15.13 9.75
C GLY A 195 2.58 13.92 8.87
N SER A 196 1.62 13.21 8.30
CA SER A 196 1.90 11.99 7.52
C SER A 196 2.63 12.26 6.21
N HIS A 197 2.35 13.36 5.52
CA HIS A 197 3.05 13.75 4.29
C HIS A 197 4.54 14.04 4.47
N HIS A 198 4.97 14.40 5.68
CA HIS A 198 6.36 14.65 6.01
C HIS A 198 7.07 13.40 6.53
N TYR A 199 6.38 12.28 6.64
CA TYR A 199 6.97 11.03 7.09
C TYR A 199 7.70 10.31 5.95
N LYS A 200 8.80 9.69 6.28
CA LYS A 200 9.88 9.47 5.34
C LYS A 200 9.72 8.37 4.32
N ASP A 201 9.17 7.21 4.66
CA ASP A 201 9.42 6.06 3.81
C ASP A 201 8.22 5.12 3.76
N HIS A 202 7.55 5.13 2.62
CA HIS A 202 6.48 4.19 2.34
C HIS A 202 6.99 2.86 1.74
N THR A 203 8.29 2.75 1.48
CA THR A 203 8.92 1.59 0.85
C THR A 203 9.48 0.59 1.85
N ILE A 204 9.43 0.93 3.15
CA ILE A 204 9.70 0.00 4.25
C ILE A 204 8.38 -0.53 4.81
N TRP A 205 8.47 -1.58 5.60
CA TRP A 205 7.30 -2.10 6.29
C TRP A 205 6.67 -1.04 7.18
N GLN A 206 5.40 -0.83 6.93
CA GLN A 206 4.52 0.05 7.70
C GLN A 206 3.73 -0.84 8.67
N ASP A 207 4.00 -0.69 9.96
CA ASP A 207 3.45 -1.54 11.02
C ASP A 207 2.05 -1.12 11.51
N GLY A 208 1.53 -0.01 11.00
CA GLY A 208 0.21 0.51 11.36
C GLY A 208 0.10 1.10 12.77
N THR A 209 1.19 1.18 13.54
CA THR A 209 1.15 1.64 14.93
C THR A 209 0.88 3.14 15.10
N SER A 210 1.07 3.89 14.05
CA SER A 210 0.71 5.31 13.96
C SER A 210 0.24 5.63 12.54
N LEU A 211 -0.40 6.77 12.35
CA LEU A 211 -0.78 7.22 11.00
C LEU A 211 0.45 7.33 10.06
N ALA A 212 1.55 7.82 10.60
CA ALA A 212 2.80 7.98 9.85
C ALA A 212 3.43 6.65 9.43
N THR A 213 3.22 5.59 10.21
CA THR A 213 3.68 4.23 9.93
C THR A 213 2.56 3.32 9.41
N SER A 214 1.46 3.90 8.95
CA SER A 214 0.37 3.15 8.31
C SER A 214 0.56 3.13 6.79
N TYR A 215 0.30 1.98 6.19
CA TYR A 215 0.38 1.79 4.75
C TYR A 215 -0.44 2.86 4.01
N ARG A 216 0.24 3.67 3.18
CA ARG A 216 -0.38 4.74 2.39
C ARG A 216 -1.29 5.67 3.21
N MET A 217 -0.96 5.94 4.47
CA MET A 217 -1.79 6.74 5.39
C MET A 217 -3.19 6.17 5.65
N LEU A 218 -3.39 4.90 5.43
CA LEU A 218 -4.60 4.16 5.82
C LEU A 218 -4.46 3.76 7.28
N ASN A 219 -4.99 4.56 8.18
CA ASN A 219 -4.75 4.45 9.62
C ASN A 219 -4.91 3.00 10.13
N THR A 220 -3.94 2.51 10.88
CA THR A 220 -3.79 1.13 11.38
C THR A 220 -3.48 0.06 10.33
N THR A 221 -3.57 0.35 9.03
CA THR A 221 -3.31 -0.64 7.98
C THR A 221 -1.81 -0.87 7.82
N GLN A 222 -1.43 -2.13 7.73
CA GLN A 222 -0.06 -2.57 7.52
C GLN A 222 0.23 -2.85 6.04
N GLY A 223 1.51 -2.83 5.67
CA GLY A 223 1.95 -3.11 4.30
C GLY A 223 3.27 -2.45 3.97
N MET A 224 3.69 -2.61 2.73
CA MET A 224 4.87 -1.95 2.18
C MET A 224 4.52 -1.38 0.80
N GLY A 225 4.78 -0.12 0.60
CA GLY A 225 4.49 0.55 -0.67
C GLY A 225 5.57 0.32 -1.72
N ASP A 226 5.17 0.19 -2.97
CA ASP A 226 6.07 0.35 -4.10
C ASP A 226 6.48 1.84 -4.24
N PRO A 227 7.74 2.15 -4.54
CA PRO A 227 8.26 3.52 -4.56
C PRO A 227 7.50 4.48 -5.47
N ASP A 228 6.96 3.99 -6.59
CA ASP A 228 6.21 4.80 -7.56
C ASP A 228 4.70 4.49 -7.57
N TYR A 229 4.17 4.00 -6.44
CA TYR A 229 2.72 3.76 -6.25
C TYR A 229 2.11 2.73 -7.22
N GLU A 230 2.92 1.77 -7.66
CA GLU A 230 2.58 0.80 -8.72
C GLU A 230 2.35 1.48 -10.08
N TYR A 231 3.13 2.49 -10.42
CA TYR A 231 3.23 2.91 -11.81
C TYR A 231 3.92 1.81 -12.62
N ARG A 232 3.19 1.24 -13.60
CA ARG A 232 3.67 0.10 -14.41
C ARG A 232 4.27 -1.03 -13.56
N PRO A 233 3.52 -1.59 -12.60
CA PRO A 233 4.03 -2.63 -11.72
C PRO A 233 4.35 -3.91 -12.49
N THR A 234 5.21 -4.72 -11.93
CA THR A 234 5.56 -6.07 -12.39
C THR A 234 5.40 -7.05 -11.24
N ASP A 235 5.64 -8.33 -11.50
CA ASP A 235 5.73 -9.36 -10.46
C ASP A 235 6.85 -9.12 -9.45
N GLN A 236 7.82 -8.27 -9.78
CA GLN A 236 8.95 -7.92 -8.90
C GLN A 236 8.81 -6.52 -8.28
N LYS A 237 7.95 -5.68 -8.85
CA LYS A 237 7.78 -4.29 -8.46
C LYS A 237 6.30 -3.99 -8.29
N HIS A 238 5.83 -4.10 -7.07
CA HIS A 238 4.44 -3.89 -6.68
C HIS A 238 4.33 -3.60 -5.18
N ASN A 239 3.16 -3.17 -4.71
CA ASN A 239 2.88 -3.07 -3.28
C ASN A 239 2.82 -4.45 -2.63
N LYS A 240 3.29 -4.54 -1.40
CA LYS A 240 3.08 -5.71 -0.54
C LYS A 240 1.94 -5.41 0.42
N TYR A 241 0.84 -6.08 0.22
CA TYR A 241 -0.34 -5.92 1.05
C TYR A 241 -0.28 -6.89 2.22
N TYR A 242 -0.55 -6.37 3.42
CA TYR A 242 -0.67 -7.21 4.60
C TYR A 242 -2.08 -7.81 4.68
N GLY A 243 -2.16 -9.07 5.06
CA GLY A 243 -3.39 -9.80 5.33
C GLY A 243 -3.21 -10.77 6.47
N ILE A 244 -4.31 -11.25 7.02
CA ILE A 244 -4.36 -12.26 8.07
C ILE A 244 -5.26 -13.38 7.58
N ASP A 245 -4.86 -14.64 7.80
CA ASP A 245 -5.77 -15.76 7.58
C ASP A 245 -6.75 -15.86 8.75
N ARG A 246 -8.00 -15.52 8.50
CA ARG A 246 -9.04 -15.56 9.52
C ARG A 246 -9.52 -16.97 9.77
N THR A 247 -9.63 -17.33 11.03
CA THR A 247 -10.12 -18.66 11.47
C THR A 247 -11.64 -18.76 11.48
N SER A 248 -12.31 -17.60 11.45
CA SER A 248 -13.77 -17.51 11.40
C SER A 248 -14.24 -16.26 10.63
N GLU A 249 -15.49 -16.31 10.16
CA GLU A 249 -16.12 -15.21 9.43
C GLU A 249 -16.36 -13.95 10.28
N THR A 250 -16.31 -14.09 11.59
CA THR A 250 -16.52 -12.98 12.54
C THR A 250 -15.22 -12.45 13.13
N GLU A 251 -14.11 -13.08 12.82
CA GLU A 251 -12.80 -12.59 13.26
C GLU A 251 -12.44 -11.30 12.55
N THR A 252 -11.96 -10.31 13.30
CA THR A 252 -11.41 -9.08 12.75
C THR A 252 -9.98 -9.32 12.27
N ALA A 253 -9.65 -8.85 11.08
CA ALA A 253 -8.31 -8.93 10.53
C ALA A 253 -7.58 -7.58 10.71
N ASP A 254 -7.37 -7.17 11.95
CA ASP A 254 -6.79 -5.88 12.27
C ASP A 254 -5.45 -5.66 11.56
N GLY A 255 -5.32 -4.50 10.94
CA GLY A 255 -4.14 -4.14 10.15
C GLY A 255 -4.16 -4.62 8.71
N SER A 256 -5.08 -5.51 8.30
CA SER A 256 -5.18 -5.92 6.91
C SER A 256 -5.79 -4.83 6.03
N ILE A 257 -5.49 -4.89 4.73
CA ILE A 257 -6.11 -3.99 3.75
C ILE A 257 -7.61 -4.26 3.59
N SER A 258 -8.07 -5.49 3.81
CA SER A 258 -9.48 -5.84 3.76
C SER A 258 -10.24 -5.31 4.97
N ALA A 259 -9.64 -5.29 6.16
CA ALA A 259 -10.22 -4.66 7.34
C ALA A 259 -10.43 -3.15 7.14
N GLN A 260 -9.55 -2.49 6.39
CA GLN A 260 -9.77 -1.08 6.02
C GLN A 260 -11.03 -0.90 5.18
N CYS A 261 -11.32 -1.79 4.24
CA CYS A 261 -12.55 -1.78 3.45
C CYS A 261 -13.78 -2.09 4.30
N ALA A 262 -13.65 -3.01 5.25
CA ALA A 262 -14.72 -3.45 6.15
C ALA A 262 -15.29 -2.32 7.03
N ARG A 263 -14.56 -1.22 7.23
CA ARG A 263 -15.07 -0.05 7.96
C ARG A 263 -16.34 0.54 7.36
N CYS A 264 -16.53 0.38 6.06
CA CYS A 264 -17.74 0.80 5.36
C CYS A 264 -18.49 -0.37 4.69
N HIS A 265 -17.81 -1.50 4.44
CA HIS A 265 -18.35 -2.69 3.79
C HIS A 265 -18.33 -3.90 4.74
N GLU A 266 -18.78 -3.71 5.97
CA GLU A 266 -18.62 -4.63 7.10
C GLU A 266 -19.03 -6.05 6.76
N TYR A 267 -20.25 -6.26 6.26
CA TYR A 267 -20.78 -7.59 5.99
C TYR A 267 -20.10 -8.33 4.83
N PHE A 268 -19.34 -7.64 4.00
CA PHE A 268 -18.49 -8.30 3.00
C PHE A 268 -17.21 -8.88 3.60
N HIS A 269 -16.88 -8.50 4.81
CA HIS A 269 -15.67 -8.96 5.49
C HIS A 269 -16.00 -9.70 6.81
N ASN A 270 -16.72 -9.09 7.73
CA ASN A 270 -16.89 -9.55 9.10
C ASN A 270 -18.29 -10.10 9.43
N GLY A 271 -19.11 -10.39 8.48
CA GLY A 271 -20.50 -10.83 8.74
C GLY A 271 -20.58 -12.27 9.28
N PRO A 272 -21.67 -12.57 10.03
CA PRO A 272 -21.90 -13.90 10.57
C PRO A 272 -22.30 -14.94 9.52
N ALA A 273 -22.51 -14.54 8.28
CA ALA A 273 -22.99 -15.41 7.21
C ALA A 273 -22.35 -15.05 5.87
N THR A 274 -22.29 -16.02 4.96
CA THR A 274 -21.84 -15.79 3.58
C THR A 274 -22.81 -14.94 2.77
N LEU A 275 -24.07 -14.87 3.20
CA LEU A 275 -25.09 -14.02 2.57
C LEU A 275 -25.13 -12.65 3.26
N VAL A 276 -24.78 -11.64 2.52
CA VAL A 276 -24.79 -10.25 2.99
C VAL A 276 -26.21 -9.69 2.77
N PRO A 277 -26.86 -9.11 3.80
CA PRO A 277 -28.17 -8.49 3.64
C PRO A 277 -28.17 -7.47 2.51
N GLY A 278 -29.14 -7.57 1.61
CA GLY A 278 -29.36 -6.60 0.54
C GLY A 278 -29.84 -5.27 1.15
N THR A 279 -29.04 -4.25 0.99
CA THR A 279 -29.48 -2.93 1.41
C THR A 279 -30.06 -2.22 0.21
N THR A 280 -30.27 -1.64 -0.48
CA THR A 280 -30.85 -0.65 -1.39
C THR A 280 -31.00 -1.05 -2.86
N LEU A 281 -30.38 -2.11 -3.35
CA LEU A 281 -30.55 -2.57 -4.74
C LEU A 281 -31.62 -3.67 -4.89
N GLY A 282 -32.81 -3.39 -4.41
CA GLY A 282 -33.91 -4.35 -4.45
C GLY A 282 -33.86 -5.39 -3.31
N ASN A 283 -34.75 -6.36 -3.31
CA ASN A 283 -34.93 -7.35 -2.24
C ASN A 283 -33.94 -8.53 -2.36
N GLY A 284 -32.76 -8.32 -2.98
CA GLY A 284 -31.75 -9.35 -3.16
C GLY A 284 -30.81 -9.46 -1.97
N VAL A 285 -30.16 -10.60 -1.87
CA VAL A 285 -29.01 -10.81 -0.99
C VAL A 285 -27.73 -10.83 -1.82
N TRP A 286 -26.64 -10.36 -1.23
CA TRP A 286 -25.33 -10.43 -1.83
C TRP A 286 -24.62 -11.69 -1.34
N LEU A 287 -23.84 -12.32 -2.22
CA LEU A 287 -22.91 -13.37 -1.84
C LEU A 287 -21.56 -12.74 -1.52
N ARG A 288 -21.02 -13.11 -0.37
CA ARG A 288 -19.68 -12.70 0.03
C ARG A 288 -18.65 -13.65 -0.57
N HIS A 289 -17.63 -13.10 -1.20
CA HIS A 289 -16.39 -13.81 -1.49
C HIS A 289 -15.49 -13.75 -0.25
N PRO A 290 -14.84 -14.84 0.18
CA PRO A 290 -13.90 -14.81 1.30
C PRO A 290 -12.78 -13.79 1.07
N THR A 291 -12.45 -13.04 2.11
CA THR A 291 -11.30 -12.12 2.16
C THR A 291 -10.57 -12.28 3.48
N ASP A 292 -9.30 -11.94 3.51
CA ASP A 292 -8.38 -12.38 4.56
C ASP A 292 -8.50 -13.90 4.78
N PHE A 293 -8.38 -14.58 3.67
CA PHE A 293 -8.52 -16.03 3.54
C PHE A 293 -7.30 -16.57 2.80
N ASP A 294 -6.58 -17.48 3.45
CA ASP A 294 -5.44 -18.17 2.83
C ASP A 294 -5.93 -19.26 1.87
N MET A 295 -5.53 -19.18 0.62
CA MET A 295 -5.87 -20.17 -0.39
C MET A 295 -5.34 -21.57 -0.07
N THR A 296 -4.32 -21.72 0.80
CA THR A 296 -3.91 -23.03 1.32
C THR A 296 -5.04 -23.79 2.01
N ASN A 297 -5.99 -23.10 2.60
CA ASN A 297 -7.16 -23.70 3.24
C ASN A 297 -8.12 -24.35 2.23
N ALA A 298 -8.00 -23.99 0.95
CA ALA A 298 -8.79 -24.57 -0.14
C ALA A 298 -8.01 -25.54 -1.04
N ILE A 299 -6.76 -25.86 -0.70
CA ILE A 299 -5.84 -26.66 -1.54
C ILE A 299 -6.33 -28.09 -1.81
N SER A 300 -7.23 -28.61 -0.99
CA SER A 300 -7.85 -29.92 -1.24
C SER A 300 -8.74 -29.93 -2.49
N SER A 301 -9.16 -28.75 -2.97
CA SER A 301 -9.88 -28.59 -4.22
C SER A 301 -8.90 -28.43 -5.39
N THR A 302 -9.09 -29.18 -6.46
CA THR A 302 -8.29 -29.05 -7.69
C THR A 302 -8.42 -27.66 -8.31
N GLU A 303 -9.45 -26.89 -7.94
CA GLU A 303 -9.75 -25.58 -8.47
C GLU A 303 -8.80 -24.48 -7.96
N TYR A 304 -8.28 -24.63 -6.75
CA TYR A 304 -7.50 -23.57 -6.08
C TYR A 304 -6.06 -23.98 -5.78
N GLN A 305 -5.57 -25.07 -6.37
CA GLN A 305 -4.27 -25.63 -6.04
C GLN A 305 -3.09 -24.73 -6.35
N LEU A 306 -3.23 -23.90 -7.38
CA LEU A 306 -2.10 -23.16 -7.94
C LEU A 306 -2.54 -21.76 -8.34
N TYR A 307 -2.09 -20.75 -7.60
CA TYR A 307 -2.28 -19.35 -7.96
C TYR A 307 -1.59 -19.05 -9.29
N ASN A 308 -2.31 -18.36 -10.19
CA ASN A 308 -1.80 -17.88 -11.48
C ASN A 308 -1.12 -18.97 -12.34
N ASN A 309 -1.58 -20.21 -12.23
CA ASN A 309 -0.98 -21.35 -12.93
C ASN A 309 -1.79 -21.85 -14.12
N ALA A 310 -2.73 -21.06 -14.62
CA ALA A 310 -3.38 -21.39 -15.88
C ALA A 310 -2.41 -21.15 -17.06
N ALA A 311 -2.65 -21.85 -18.17
CA ALA A 311 -1.81 -21.78 -19.36
C ALA A 311 -1.56 -20.35 -19.90
N THR A 312 -2.45 -19.42 -19.54
CA THR A 312 -2.42 -18.01 -19.97
C THR A 312 -1.88 -17.06 -18.91
N HIS A 313 -1.66 -17.49 -17.64
CA HIS A 313 -1.39 -16.61 -16.52
C HIS A 313 0.01 -16.77 -15.90
N GLY A 314 0.75 -17.81 -16.22
CA GLY A 314 2.10 -18.04 -15.69
C GLY A 314 2.13 -18.96 -14.47
N ASN A 315 3.29 -19.46 -14.12
CA ASN A 315 3.51 -20.50 -13.10
C ASN A 315 3.70 -19.89 -11.69
N ASN A 316 2.63 -19.63 -10.97
CA ASN A 316 2.66 -19.05 -9.63
C ASN A 316 3.36 -17.67 -9.57
N ILE A 317 3.53 -17.01 -10.70
CA ILE A 317 4.07 -15.66 -10.76
C ILE A 317 3.03 -14.69 -10.17
N TYR A 318 3.47 -13.77 -9.35
CA TYR A 318 2.58 -12.77 -8.76
C TYR A 318 1.80 -12.00 -9.84
N SER A 319 0.49 -11.98 -9.71
CA SER A 319 -0.38 -11.26 -10.65
C SER A 319 -0.69 -9.87 -10.13
N VAL A 320 -0.19 -8.86 -10.78
CA VAL A 320 -0.52 -7.45 -10.48
C VAL A 320 -1.95 -7.08 -10.85
N ILE A 321 -2.63 -7.92 -11.61
CA ILE A 321 -4.06 -7.73 -11.96
C ILE A 321 -4.97 -8.33 -10.89
N SER A 322 -4.61 -9.48 -10.35
CA SER A 322 -5.31 -10.12 -9.23
C SER A 322 -4.35 -10.35 -8.06
N PRO A 323 -3.87 -9.26 -7.43
CA PRO A 323 -2.88 -9.35 -6.37
C PRO A 323 -3.43 -10.10 -5.15
N VAL A 324 -2.54 -10.68 -4.37
CA VAL A 324 -2.83 -11.28 -3.07
C VAL A 324 -2.04 -10.59 -1.98
N ALA A 325 -2.49 -10.73 -0.74
CA ALA A 325 -1.79 -10.27 0.44
C ALA A 325 -0.92 -11.38 1.03
N THR A 326 -0.03 -11.01 1.94
CA THR A 326 0.82 -11.89 2.73
C THR A 326 0.77 -11.51 4.20
N ALA A 327 0.94 -12.47 5.10
CA ALA A 327 1.08 -12.19 6.52
C ALA A 327 2.50 -11.69 6.89
N ASP A 328 3.46 -11.86 5.99
CA ASP A 328 4.83 -11.35 6.16
C ASP A 328 5.26 -10.50 4.97
N VAL A 329 5.06 -9.20 5.08
CA VAL A 329 5.44 -8.21 4.06
C VAL A 329 6.95 -7.93 4.04
N THR A 330 7.71 -8.46 4.98
CA THR A 330 9.15 -8.23 5.10
C THR A 330 9.96 -9.25 4.32
N THR A 331 9.42 -10.45 4.12
CA THR A 331 10.07 -11.46 3.28
C THR A 331 9.85 -11.16 1.80
N ASP A 332 10.83 -11.51 0.98
CA ASP A 332 10.77 -11.30 -0.46
C ASP A 332 10.11 -12.48 -1.17
N LEU A 333 8.83 -12.68 -0.94
CA LEU A 333 8.01 -13.71 -1.61
C LEU A 333 7.34 -13.21 -2.89
N ASN A 334 7.71 -12.00 -3.35
CA ASN A 334 6.88 -11.20 -4.24
C ASN A 334 6.83 -11.65 -5.68
N THR A 335 7.82 -12.38 -6.15
CA THR A 335 7.82 -12.85 -7.54
C THR A 335 6.99 -14.10 -7.74
N ARG A 336 6.77 -14.87 -6.67
CA ARG A 336 6.02 -16.11 -6.70
C ARG A 336 5.12 -16.24 -5.48
N VAL A 337 3.95 -16.78 -5.69
CA VAL A 337 2.94 -17.04 -4.67
C VAL A 337 2.72 -18.55 -4.58
N PHE A 338 2.88 -19.11 -3.39
CA PHE A 338 2.78 -20.54 -3.17
C PHE A 338 1.62 -20.87 -2.24
N THR A 339 0.51 -21.32 -2.80
CA THR A 339 -0.69 -21.67 -2.04
C THR A 339 -0.51 -22.84 -1.08
N ASN A 340 0.63 -23.54 -1.14
CA ASN A 340 0.94 -24.66 -0.27
C ASN A 340 1.92 -24.32 0.87
N LEU A 341 2.35 -23.07 1.00
CA LEU A 341 3.25 -22.65 2.08
C LEU A 341 2.52 -21.99 3.26
N GLY A 342 1.30 -21.53 3.04
CA GLY A 342 0.50 -20.77 4.01
C GLY A 342 0.92 -19.30 4.12
N ASN A 343 -0.07 -18.45 4.38
CA ASN A 343 0.08 -17.02 4.67
C ASN A 343 0.73 -16.14 3.60
N ASP A 344 0.97 -16.64 2.39
CA ASP A 344 1.52 -15.87 1.27
C ASP A 344 0.53 -15.71 0.10
N ALA A 345 -0.64 -16.32 0.20
CA ALA A 345 -1.68 -16.33 -0.83
C ALA A 345 -3.03 -15.91 -0.25
N LEU A 346 -3.05 -14.77 0.46
CA LEU A 346 -4.25 -14.28 1.13
C LEU A 346 -5.12 -13.48 0.18
N VAL A 347 -6.35 -13.94 -0.03
CA VAL A 347 -7.33 -13.21 -0.84
C VAL A 347 -7.76 -11.96 -0.09
N MET A 348 -7.78 -10.83 -0.77
CA MET A 348 -8.17 -9.53 -0.21
C MET A 348 -9.18 -8.81 -1.11
N CYS A 349 -9.84 -7.78 -0.60
CA CYS A 349 -10.77 -6.97 -1.41
C CYS A 349 -10.09 -6.42 -2.67
N LEU A 350 -8.84 -5.98 -2.55
CA LEU A 350 -8.07 -5.46 -3.67
C LEU A 350 -7.59 -6.54 -4.65
N SER A 351 -7.78 -7.82 -4.37
CA SER A 351 -7.55 -8.87 -5.39
C SER A 351 -8.47 -8.71 -6.60
N CYS A 352 -9.66 -8.17 -6.38
CA CYS A 352 -10.67 -8.00 -7.43
C CYS A 352 -11.01 -6.53 -7.72
N HIS A 353 -10.88 -5.63 -6.74
CA HIS A 353 -11.33 -4.25 -6.82
C HIS A 353 -10.18 -3.24 -6.84
N ARG A 354 -10.48 -2.02 -7.33
CA ARG A 354 -9.63 -0.84 -7.18
C ARG A 354 -10.37 0.20 -6.36
N ALA A 355 -9.71 0.71 -5.31
CA ALA A 355 -10.34 1.58 -4.32
C ALA A 355 -10.80 2.93 -4.87
N HIS A 356 -10.09 3.52 -5.81
CA HIS A 356 -10.45 4.81 -6.39
C HIS A 356 -11.40 4.67 -7.56
N GLY A 357 -11.18 3.69 -8.41
CA GLY A 357 -12.04 3.41 -9.55
C GLY A 357 -11.33 2.75 -10.72
N SER A 358 -12.15 2.17 -11.60
CA SER A 358 -11.70 1.46 -12.79
C SER A 358 -12.69 1.65 -13.95
N PRO A 359 -12.32 1.32 -15.19
CA PRO A 359 -13.25 1.37 -16.32
C PRO A 359 -14.39 0.34 -16.23
N TYR A 360 -14.37 -0.56 -15.23
CA TYR A 360 -15.32 -1.66 -15.13
C TYR A 360 -16.29 -1.47 -13.96
N ALA A 361 -17.52 -2.00 -14.14
CA ALA A 361 -18.55 -1.94 -13.11
C ALA A 361 -18.09 -2.66 -11.81
N GLY A 362 -18.49 -2.12 -10.67
CA GLY A 362 -18.06 -2.61 -9.37
C GLY A 362 -16.60 -2.30 -9.05
N SER A 363 -15.99 -1.32 -9.73
CA SER A 363 -14.55 -1.02 -9.60
C SER A 363 -13.65 -2.23 -9.83
N LEU A 364 -14.10 -3.21 -10.60
CA LEU A 364 -13.32 -4.43 -10.84
C LEU A 364 -12.03 -4.14 -11.60
N ARG A 365 -11.02 -4.95 -11.36
CA ARG A 365 -9.71 -4.83 -12.01
C ARG A 365 -9.73 -5.28 -13.48
N TRP A 366 -10.73 -6.06 -13.89
CA TRP A 366 -10.89 -6.56 -15.26
C TRP A 366 -12.37 -6.55 -15.69
N ASN A 367 -12.59 -6.69 -16.99
CA ASN A 367 -13.94 -6.75 -17.54
C ASN A 367 -14.52 -8.17 -17.45
N TYR A 368 -15.02 -8.55 -16.29
CA TYR A 368 -15.56 -9.89 -16.08
C TYR A 368 -16.75 -10.24 -17.01
N LYS A 369 -17.45 -9.24 -17.54
CA LYS A 369 -18.57 -9.46 -18.46
C LYS A 369 -18.13 -9.77 -19.90
N ALA A 370 -16.91 -9.48 -20.25
CA ALA A 370 -16.38 -9.79 -21.59
C ALA A 370 -15.92 -11.25 -21.71
N TRP A 371 -15.49 -11.86 -20.59
CA TRP A 371 -15.09 -13.26 -20.59
C TRP A 371 -16.32 -14.19 -20.69
N PRO A 372 -16.27 -15.33 -21.41
CA PRO A 372 -15.11 -15.93 -22.11
C PRO A 372 -14.93 -15.47 -23.56
N ALA A 373 -15.78 -14.62 -24.09
CA ALA A 373 -15.75 -14.29 -25.52
C ALA A 373 -14.51 -13.46 -25.93
N ALA A 374 -14.13 -12.48 -25.10
CA ALA A 374 -12.92 -11.69 -25.26
C ALA A 374 -12.62 -10.98 -23.94
N GLY A 375 -11.47 -11.16 -23.40
CA GLY A 375 -11.07 -10.45 -22.19
C GLY A 375 -10.27 -11.31 -21.22
N TYR A 376 -9.63 -10.64 -20.29
CA TYR A 376 -8.88 -11.27 -19.23
C TYR A 376 -9.82 -11.82 -18.15
N ASN A 377 -9.62 -13.08 -17.79
CA ASN A 377 -10.35 -13.72 -16.69
C ASN A 377 -9.52 -13.65 -15.40
N GLY A 378 -9.64 -12.57 -14.66
CA GLY A 378 -8.92 -12.43 -13.38
C GLY A 378 -9.38 -13.42 -12.31
N CYS A 379 -10.58 -13.98 -12.42
CA CYS A 379 -11.04 -15.04 -11.52
C CYS A 379 -10.19 -16.31 -11.65
N ALA A 380 -9.73 -16.63 -12.87
CA ALA A 380 -8.92 -17.81 -13.14
C ALA A 380 -7.49 -17.73 -12.57
N VAL A 381 -7.07 -16.57 -12.08
CA VAL A 381 -5.81 -16.46 -11.33
C VAL A 381 -5.86 -17.31 -10.05
N CYS A 382 -7.02 -17.36 -9.40
CA CYS A 382 -7.25 -18.18 -8.20
C CYS A 382 -8.04 -19.45 -8.55
N HIS A 383 -9.07 -19.36 -9.38
CA HIS A 383 -9.90 -20.48 -9.86
C HIS A 383 -9.26 -21.14 -11.08
N THR A 384 -8.15 -21.82 -10.87
CA THR A 384 -7.22 -22.23 -11.93
C THR A 384 -7.75 -23.34 -12.84
N SER A 385 -8.85 -24.00 -12.48
CA SER A 385 -9.52 -25.01 -13.31
C SER A 385 -10.60 -24.44 -14.23
N LYS A 386 -10.90 -23.14 -14.12
CA LYS A 386 -11.99 -22.48 -14.84
C LYS A 386 -11.47 -21.46 -15.85
N ASN A 387 -10.78 -21.95 -16.86
CA ASN A 387 -10.32 -21.16 -18.00
C ASN A 387 -11.16 -21.38 -19.25
#